data_8a3fca5675d7cd299481099e29395b7e
#
_entry.id   8a3fca5675d7cd299481099e29395b7e
#
_cell.length_a   1.000
_cell.length_b   1.000
_cell.length_c   1.000
_cell.angle_alpha   90.00
_cell.angle_beta   90.00
_cell.angle_gamma   90.00
#
_symmetry.space_group_name_H-M   'P 1'
#
loop_
_entity.id
_entity.type
_entity.pdbx_description
1 polymer ?
#
loop_
_entity_poly.entity_id
_entity_poly.type
_entity_poly.pdbx_seq_one_letter_code
_entity_poly.pdbx_strand_id
1 'polypeptide(L)'
;MTYMKLKTTLAVALGLLAATGAQAETKTAVFGGGCFWCTEADFDKVPGVLKTISGYAGGQYKDPDYKVVSAGRTDHTEVVEVTYDDTKVSYSQLVEYFWKTIDPTVKNRQFCDAGTQYRSGFYYLNEEQKKIAEASKAKLQASGKFRTIYTEVAPVVKFYPAEEYHQDYYTKNPIRYGYYRNGCGRDKRLEELWGPKAGR
;
A
#
# COMPACT_ATOMS: atom_id res chain seq x y z
N MET A 1 78.23 -34.84 -11.95
CA MET A 1 76.82 -35.01 -12.18
C MET A 1 76.00 -34.36 -11.09
N THR A 2 75.55 -33.13 -11.31
CA THR A 2 74.88 -32.30 -10.28
C THR A 2 73.41 -32.29 -10.58
N TYR A 3 72.57 -32.90 -9.70
CA TYR A 3 71.12 -32.90 -9.84
C TYR A 3 70.54 -31.59 -9.27
N MET A 4 69.94 -30.80 -10.12
CA MET A 4 69.22 -29.59 -9.79
C MET A 4 67.76 -29.92 -9.41
N LYS A 5 67.38 -29.73 -8.13
CA LYS A 5 66.01 -29.95 -7.65
C LYS A 5 65.14 -28.73 -8.01
N LEU A 6 64.18 -28.95 -8.87
CA LEU A 6 63.13 -27.96 -9.24
C LEU A 6 62.09 -27.93 -8.13
N LYS A 7 61.93 -26.79 -7.45
CA LYS A 7 60.87 -26.55 -6.44
C LYS A 7 59.66 -25.93 -7.16
N THR A 8 58.60 -26.72 -7.30
CA THR A 8 57.32 -26.24 -7.80
C THR A 8 56.54 -25.60 -6.67
N THR A 9 56.33 -24.28 -6.75
CA THR A 9 55.52 -23.53 -5.80
C THR A 9 54.10 -23.49 -6.30
N LEU A 10 53.18 -24.15 -5.59
CA LEU A 10 51.74 -24.18 -5.89
C LEU A 10 51.12 -22.91 -5.27
N ALA A 11 50.73 -21.94 -6.10
CA ALA A 11 49.99 -20.76 -5.66
C ALA A 11 48.50 -21.12 -5.55
N VAL A 12 47.98 -21.19 -4.33
CA VAL A 12 46.53 -21.33 -4.09
C VAL A 12 45.92 -19.94 -4.18
N ALA A 13 45.18 -19.69 -5.28
CA ALA A 13 44.39 -18.48 -5.41
C ALA A 13 43.07 -18.63 -4.59
N LEU A 14 43.02 -17.94 -3.46
CA LEU A 14 41.81 -17.83 -2.64
C LEU A 14 40.87 -16.82 -3.31
N GLY A 15 39.89 -17.34 -4.07
CA GLY A 15 38.81 -16.52 -4.65
C GLY A 15 37.89 -16.00 -3.53
N LEU A 16 37.95 -14.69 -3.21
CA LEU A 16 36.93 -14.03 -2.41
C LEU A 16 35.64 -13.98 -3.23
N LEU A 17 34.66 -14.83 -2.91
CA LEU A 17 33.27 -14.63 -3.30
C LEU A 17 32.73 -13.42 -2.52
N ALA A 18 32.69 -12.26 -3.15
CA ALA A 18 31.96 -11.11 -2.64
C ALA A 18 30.46 -11.47 -2.73
N ALA A 19 29.86 -11.83 -1.61
CA ALA A 19 28.42 -11.91 -1.48
C ALA A 19 27.90 -10.48 -1.63
N THR A 20 27.37 -10.13 -2.82
CA THR A 20 26.60 -8.92 -3.03
C THR A 20 25.27 -9.10 -2.30
N GLY A 21 25.26 -8.75 -1.02
CA GLY A 21 24.01 -8.61 -0.27
C GLY A 21 23.14 -7.61 -1.01
N ALA A 22 21.94 -8.03 -1.49
CA ALA A 22 20.96 -7.10 -2.03
C ALA A 22 20.69 -6.05 -0.95
N GLN A 23 21.08 -4.81 -1.22
CA GLN A 23 20.81 -3.69 -0.33
C GLN A 23 19.31 -3.43 -0.36
N ALA A 24 18.67 -3.38 0.81
CA ALA A 24 17.26 -3.06 0.91
C ALA A 24 17.00 -1.70 0.24
N GLU A 25 16.20 -1.71 -0.81
CA GLU A 25 15.74 -0.49 -1.46
C GLU A 25 14.40 -0.08 -0.87
N THR A 26 14.39 1.08 -0.22
CA THR A 26 13.16 1.64 0.35
C THR A 26 12.35 2.28 -0.76
N LYS A 27 11.12 1.80 -0.97
CA LYS A 27 10.17 2.31 -1.98
C LYS A 27 8.89 2.84 -1.32
N THR A 28 8.14 3.61 -2.09
CA THR A 28 6.90 4.25 -1.63
C THR A 28 5.74 3.90 -2.57
N ALA A 29 4.55 3.73 -2.00
CA ALA A 29 3.29 3.51 -2.71
C ALA A 29 2.16 4.29 -2.03
N VAL A 30 1.09 4.64 -2.76
CA VAL A 30 -0.05 5.40 -2.21
C VAL A 30 -1.36 4.69 -2.54
N PHE A 31 -2.18 4.47 -1.51
CA PHE A 31 -3.44 3.74 -1.60
C PHE A 31 -4.59 4.52 -0.96
N GLY A 32 -5.73 4.59 -1.64
CA GLY A 32 -6.99 5.11 -1.10
C GLY A 32 -7.96 3.98 -0.81
N GLY A 33 -8.25 3.73 0.46
CA GLY A 33 -9.08 2.59 0.92
C GLY A 33 -10.33 3.00 1.71
N GLY A 34 -10.85 4.21 1.49
CA GLY A 34 -11.86 4.83 2.34
C GLY A 34 -11.19 5.55 3.51
N CYS A 35 -11.74 5.45 4.71
CA CYS A 35 -11.13 6.05 5.89
C CYS A 35 -9.65 5.63 6.04
N PHE A 36 -8.77 6.61 6.04
CA PHE A 36 -7.32 6.37 6.13
C PHE A 36 -6.89 5.75 7.47
N TRP A 37 -7.61 5.94 8.59
CA TRP A 37 -7.31 5.23 9.85
C TRP A 37 -7.34 3.70 9.69
N CYS A 38 -8.31 3.20 8.88
CA CYS A 38 -8.42 1.76 8.62
C CYS A 38 -7.36 1.30 7.62
N THR A 39 -7.11 2.09 6.58
CA THR A 39 -6.11 1.76 5.55
C THR A 39 -4.71 1.72 6.16
N GLU A 40 -4.37 2.69 7.01
CA GLU A 40 -3.12 2.73 7.78
C GLU A 40 -2.97 1.49 8.67
N ALA A 41 -3.97 1.23 9.53
CA ALA A 41 -3.98 0.06 10.41
C ALA A 41 -3.88 -1.29 9.66
N ASP A 42 -4.37 -1.35 8.43
CA ASP A 42 -4.26 -2.55 7.60
C ASP A 42 -2.84 -2.71 7.04
N PHE A 43 -2.22 -1.64 6.51
CA PHE A 43 -0.87 -1.71 5.95
C PHE A 43 0.23 -1.89 7.00
N ASP A 44 0.08 -1.35 8.20
CA ASP A 44 1.06 -1.50 9.29
C ASP A 44 1.25 -2.96 9.74
N LYS A 45 0.32 -3.85 9.41
CA LYS A 45 0.43 -5.29 9.68
C LYS A 45 1.22 -6.06 8.63
N VAL A 46 1.53 -5.42 7.49
CA VAL A 46 2.18 -6.11 6.37
C VAL A 46 3.69 -6.22 6.61
N PRO A 47 4.25 -7.44 6.72
CA PRO A 47 5.68 -7.61 6.85
C PRO A 47 6.43 -6.97 5.68
N GLY A 48 7.40 -6.12 5.98
CA GLY A 48 8.15 -5.36 4.98
C GLY A 48 7.67 -3.92 4.80
N VAL A 49 6.50 -3.55 5.30
CA VAL A 49 6.10 -2.15 5.47
C VAL A 49 6.92 -1.56 6.62
N LEU A 50 7.54 -0.42 6.37
CA LEU A 50 8.43 0.27 7.30
C LEU A 50 7.77 1.48 7.94
N LYS A 51 6.85 2.14 7.23
CA LYS A 51 6.17 3.34 7.68
C LYS A 51 4.91 3.57 6.85
N THR A 52 3.89 4.10 7.49
CA THR A 52 2.69 4.61 6.83
C THR A 52 2.48 6.08 7.21
N ILE A 53 1.85 6.85 6.33
CA ILE A 53 1.45 8.23 6.58
C ILE A 53 0.05 8.41 6.01
N SER A 54 -0.94 8.68 6.86
CA SER A 54 -2.27 9.09 6.43
C SER A 54 -2.23 10.49 5.80
N GLY A 55 -2.97 10.70 4.72
CA GLY A 55 -2.91 11.97 3.99
C GLY A 55 -4.00 12.12 2.93
N TYR A 56 -3.79 13.08 2.05
CA TYR A 56 -4.71 13.46 0.98
C TYR A 56 -3.97 13.48 -0.36
N ALA A 57 -4.56 12.87 -1.39
CA ALA A 57 -4.02 12.88 -2.75
C ALA A 57 -5.13 12.73 -3.82
N GLY A 58 -4.74 12.71 -5.09
CA GLY A 58 -5.64 12.46 -6.22
C GLY A 58 -6.50 13.65 -6.62
N GLY A 59 -6.30 14.82 -6.01
CA GLY A 59 -6.96 16.07 -6.32
C GLY A 59 -5.97 17.19 -6.67
N GLN A 60 -6.51 18.37 -7.03
CA GLN A 60 -5.73 19.57 -7.37
C GLN A 60 -5.94 20.72 -6.38
N TYR A 61 -6.85 20.58 -5.43
CA TYR A 61 -7.07 21.57 -4.38
C TYR A 61 -5.78 21.78 -3.58
N LYS A 62 -5.38 23.03 -3.40
CA LYS A 62 -4.12 23.38 -2.71
C LYS A 62 -4.29 23.40 -1.21
N ASP A 63 -3.30 22.85 -0.52
CA ASP A 63 -3.19 22.83 0.93
C ASP A 63 -4.48 22.37 1.63
N PRO A 64 -4.95 21.13 1.32
CA PRO A 64 -6.14 20.56 1.94
C PRO A 64 -5.91 20.30 3.42
N ASP A 65 -6.95 20.50 4.22
CA ASP A 65 -7.04 20.04 5.62
C ASP A 65 -8.22 19.06 5.80
N TYR A 66 -8.26 18.39 6.93
CA TYR A 66 -9.32 17.42 7.22
C TYR A 66 -10.73 18.04 7.13
N LYS A 67 -10.89 19.27 7.55
CA LYS A 67 -12.21 19.94 7.57
C LYS A 67 -12.79 20.12 6.17
N VAL A 68 -11.95 20.49 5.20
CA VAL A 68 -12.43 20.70 3.83
C VAL A 68 -12.54 19.38 3.06
N VAL A 69 -11.62 18.42 3.29
CA VAL A 69 -11.65 17.10 2.63
C VAL A 69 -12.84 16.27 3.15
N SER A 70 -12.98 16.12 4.46
CA SER A 70 -14.05 15.32 5.06
C SER A 70 -15.44 15.88 4.77
N ALA A 71 -15.55 17.20 4.56
CA ALA A 71 -16.79 17.83 4.11
C ALA A 71 -17.10 17.64 2.61
N GLY A 72 -16.23 16.93 1.84
CA GLY A 72 -16.42 16.74 0.41
C GLY A 72 -16.26 17.99 -0.43
N ARG A 73 -15.50 18.99 0.06
CA ARG A 73 -15.29 20.28 -0.61
C ARG A 73 -14.03 20.34 -1.45
N THR A 74 -13.37 19.22 -1.64
CA THR A 74 -12.20 19.06 -2.47
C THR A 74 -12.36 17.86 -3.41
N ASP A 75 -11.46 17.75 -4.39
CA ASP A 75 -11.32 16.59 -5.26
C ASP A 75 -10.33 15.55 -4.71
N HIS A 76 -9.76 15.78 -3.52
CA HIS A 76 -8.86 14.83 -2.87
C HIS A 76 -9.58 13.59 -2.33
N THR A 77 -8.78 12.53 -2.20
CA THR A 77 -9.13 11.27 -1.53
C THR A 77 -8.31 11.16 -0.25
N GLU A 78 -8.91 10.60 0.80
CA GLU A 78 -8.16 10.07 1.93
C GLU A 78 -7.31 8.90 1.45
N VAL A 79 -6.01 8.97 1.66
CA VAL A 79 -5.02 7.98 1.22
C VAL A 79 -4.02 7.69 2.31
N VAL A 80 -3.28 6.59 2.14
CA VAL A 80 -2.11 6.25 2.95
C VAL A 80 -0.90 6.12 2.03
N GLU A 81 0.15 6.86 2.34
CA GLU A 81 1.49 6.65 1.78
C GLU A 81 2.18 5.55 2.57
N VAL A 82 2.63 4.51 1.86
CA VAL A 82 3.24 3.31 2.41
C VAL A 82 4.69 3.25 1.98
N THR A 83 5.62 3.35 2.93
CA THR A 83 7.05 3.12 2.71
C THR A 83 7.39 1.67 3.04
N TYR A 84 8.04 0.96 2.14
CA TYR A 84 8.30 -0.47 2.27
C TYR A 84 9.70 -0.87 1.80
N ASP A 85 10.19 -1.98 2.34
CA ASP A 85 11.42 -2.67 1.96
C ASP A 85 11.09 -3.64 0.81
N ASP A 86 11.53 -3.32 -0.41
CA ASP A 86 11.18 -4.10 -1.61
C ASP A 86 11.90 -5.46 -1.70
N THR A 87 12.84 -5.71 -0.82
CA THR A 87 13.43 -7.05 -0.62
C THR A 87 12.54 -7.98 0.19
N LYS A 88 11.57 -7.43 0.94
CA LYS A 88 10.62 -8.18 1.80
C LYS A 88 9.22 -8.24 1.23
N VAL A 89 8.75 -7.14 0.65
CA VAL A 89 7.43 -7.05 0.04
C VAL A 89 7.48 -6.21 -1.22
N SER A 90 7.04 -6.76 -2.35
CA SER A 90 6.97 -6.03 -3.62
C SER A 90 5.71 -5.17 -3.72
N TYR A 91 5.73 -4.15 -4.60
CA TYR A 91 4.53 -3.37 -4.92
C TYR A 91 3.36 -4.26 -5.39
N SER A 92 3.64 -5.28 -6.20
CA SER A 92 2.60 -6.24 -6.64
C SER A 92 1.94 -6.97 -5.46
N GLN A 93 2.71 -7.36 -4.44
CA GLN A 93 2.16 -7.98 -3.24
C GLN A 93 1.32 -7.00 -2.41
N LEU A 94 1.75 -5.72 -2.31
CA LEU A 94 0.95 -4.66 -1.67
C LEU A 94 -0.37 -4.43 -2.42
N VAL A 95 -0.37 -4.45 -3.76
CA VAL A 95 -1.58 -4.34 -4.60
C VAL A 95 -2.53 -5.51 -4.34
N GLU A 96 -2.03 -6.76 -4.31
CA GLU A 96 -2.85 -7.95 -4.03
C GLU A 96 -3.39 -7.95 -2.58
N TYR A 97 -2.62 -7.43 -1.63
CA TYR A 97 -3.08 -7.23 -0.26
C TYR A 97 -4.18 -6.17 -0.19
N PHE A 98 -3.96 -5.01 -0.82
CA PHE A 98 -4.90 -3.88 -0.80
C PHE A 98 -6.27 -4.25 -1.34
N TRP A 99 -6.38 -5.05 -2.40
CA TRP A 99 -7.67 -5.54 -2.88
C TRP A 99 -8.51 -6.16 -1.75
N LYS A 100 -7.87 -6.91 -0.86
CA LYS A 100 -8.55 -7.62 0.24
C LYS A 100 -8.93 -6.71 1.42
N THR A 101 -8.58 -5.44 1.37
CA THR A 101 -8.89 -4.43 2.39
C THR A 101 -9.99 -3.46 1.96
N ILE A 102 -10.52 -3.59 0.74
CA ILE A 102 -11.54 -2.68 0.18
C ILE A 102 -12.74 -3.44 -0.40
N ASP A 103 -13.86 -2.71 -0.55
CA ASP A 103 -14.98 -3.11 -1.43
C ASP A 103 -14.79 -2.44 -2.80
N PRO A 104 -14.35 -3.17 -3.84
CA PRO A 104 -14.15 -2.58 -5.16
C PRO A 104 -15.46 -2.35 -5.93
N THR A 105 -16.61 -2.81 -5.41
CA THR A 105 -17.90 -2.79 -6.10
C THR A 105 -18.73 -1.53 -5.84
N VAL A 106 -18.23 -0.63 -5.01
CA VAL A 106 -18.91 0.62 -4.65
C VAL A 106 -18.18 1.84 -5.20
N LYS A 107 -18.95 2.87 -5.60
CA LYS A 107 -18.41 4.11 -6.15
C LYS A 107 -18.51 5.24 -5.12
N ASN A 108 -17.46 6.03 -4.99
CA ASN A 108 -17.41 7.21 -4.11
C ASN A 108 -17.82 6.90 -2.66
N ARG A 109 -17.40 5.75 -2.16
CA ARG A 109 -17.63 5.34 -0.77
C ARG A 109 -16.79 4.12 -0.42
N GLN A 110 -16.61 3.86 0.87
CA GLN A 110 -16.17 2.58 1.40
C GLN A 110 -16.89 2.32 2.73
N PHE A 111 -17.51 1.15 2.82
CA PHE A 111 -18.27 0.70 4.00
C PHE A 111 -19.32 1.74 4.44
N CYS A 112 -19.17 2.35 5.62
CA CYS A 112 -20.11 3.37 6.12
C CYS A 112 -19.81 4.78 5.63
N ASP A 113 -18.60 5.03 5.12
CA ASP A 113 -18.18 6.36 4.69
C ASP A 113 -18.61 6.61 3.25
N ALA A 114 -19.37 7.67 3.02
CA ALA A 114 -19.89 8.08 1.72
C ALA A 114 -19.35 9.46 1.31
N GLY A 115 -18.89 9.55 0.08
CA GLY A 115 -18.32 10.75 -0.52
C GLY A 115 -17.12 10.42 -1.42
N THR A 116 -16.81 11.33 -2.34
CA THR A 116 -15.68 11.17 -3.28
C THR A 116 -14.34 11.04 -2.56
N GLN A 117 -14.20 11.63 -1.38
CA GLN A 117 -13.03 11.55 -0.54
C GLN A 117 -12.76 10.13 -0.01
N TYR A 118 -13.74 9.23 -0.04
CA TYR A 118 -13.62 7.83 0.39
C TYR A 118 -13.63 6.83 -0.76
N ARG A 119 -13.37 7.29 -2.01
CA ARG A 119 -13.25 6.39 -3.15
C ARG A 119 -12.00 5.51 -3.02
N SER A 120 -12.08 4.27 -3.51
CA SER A 120 -10.91 3.39 -3.53
C SER A 120 -10.04 3.64 -4.76
N GLY A 121 -8.72 3.55 -4.59
CA GLY A 121 -7.80 3.77 -5.69
C GLY A 121 -6.36 3.37 -5.40
N PHE A 122 -5.65 3.05 -6.49
CA PHE A 122 -4.22 2.96 -6.58
C PHE A 122 -3.71 4.29 -7.14
N TYR A 123 -2.95 5.03 -6.34
CA TYR A 123 -2.38 6.31 -6.73
C TYR A 123 -0.90 6.12 -7.06
N TYR A 124 -0.58 5.95 -8.34
CA TYR A 124 0.76 5.58 -8.78
C TYR A 124 1.73 6.76 -8.78
N LEU A 125 2.99 6.48 -8.44
CA LEU A 125 4.10 7.43 -8.42
C LEU A 125 4.98 7.33 -9.70
N ASN A 126 4.86 6.22 -10.45
CA ASN A 126 5.62 5.96 -11.66
C ASN A 126 4.89 4.98 -12.60
N GLU A 127 5.42 4.83 -13.83
CA GLU A 127 4.82 3.97 -14.85
C GLU A 127 4.87 2.46 -14.51
N GLU A 128 5.83 2.02 -13.72
CA GLU A 128 5.89 0.63 -13.26
C GLU A 128 4.71 0.32 -12.33
N GLN A 129 4.48 1.17 -11.31
CA GLN A 129 3.34 1.04 -10.42
C GLN A 129 2.01 1.09 -11.16
N LYS A 130 1.88 2.01 -12.13
CA LYS A 130 0.70 2.11 -12.99
C LYS A 130 0.43 0.79 -13.70
N LYS A 131 1.41 0.24 -14.42
CA LYS A 131 1.28 -1.03 -15.15
C LYS A 131 0.87 -2.19 -14.25
N ILE A 132 1.47 -2.29 -13.05
CA ILE A 132 1.14 -3.34 -12.08
C ILE A 132 -0.30 -3.18 -11.59
N ALA A 133 -0.72 -1.98 -11.21
CA ALA A 133 -2.07 -1.72 -10.71
C ALA A 133 -3.14 -1.96 -11.80
N GLU A 134 -2.90 -1.48 -13.03
CA GLU A 134 -3.79 -1.70 -14.18
C GLU A 134 -3.91 -3.19 -14.53
N ALA A 135 -2.80 -3.92 -14.56
CA ALA A 135 -2.78 -5.36 -14.84
C ALA A 135 -3.53 -6.15 -13.76
N SER A 136 -3.35 -5.79 -12.47
CA SER A 136 -4.06 -6.42 -11.36
C SER A 136 -5.57 -6.14 -11.43
N LYS A 137 -5.97 -4.90 -11.74
CA LYS A 137 -7.39 -4.54 -11.95
C LYS A 137 -7.99 -5.30 -13.13
N ALA A 138 -7.29 -5.38 -14.26
CA ALA A 138 -7.74 -6.12 -15.43
C ALA A 138 -7.90 -7.62 -15.14
N LYS A 139 -6.95 -8.23 -14.41
CA LYS A 139 -7.02 -9.63 -13.96
C LYS A 139 -8.25 -9.86 -13.06
N LEU A 140 -8.49 -8.98 -12.10
CA LEU A 140 -9.65 -9.08 -11.22
C LEU A 140 -10.97 -8.92 -12.01
N GLN A 141 -11.04 -7.99 -12.96
CA GLN A 141 -12.21 -7.81 -13.82
C GLN A 141 -12.46 -9.05 -14.70
N ALA A 142 -11.40 -9.61 -15.30
CA ALA A 142 -11.47 -10.81 -16.15
C ALA A 142 -11.86 -12.07 -15.37
N SER A 143 -11.63 -12.11 -14.06
CA SER A 143 -12.04 -13.25 -13.22
C SER A 143 -13.56 -13.42 -13.12
N GLY A 144 -14.34 -12.40 -13.47
CA GLY A 144 -15.79 -12.41 -13.33
C GLY A 144 -16.33 -12.38 -11.89
N LYS A 145 -15.42 -12.27 -10.90
CA LYS A 145 -15.80 -12.24 -9.48
C LYS A 145 -16.74 -11.07 -9.14
N PHE A 146 -16.49 -9.92 -9.77
CA PHE A 146 -17.30 -8.72 -9.59
C PHE A 146 -17.80 -8.21 -10.93
N ARG A 147 -19.08 -7.81 -10.98
CA ARG A 147 -19.69 -7.26 -12.20
C ARG A 147 -19.03 -5.95 -12.63
N THR A 148 -18.69 -5.10 -11.68
CA THR A 148 -18.07 -3.80 -11.92
C THR A 148 -17.05 -3.51 -10.82
N ILE A 149 -15.90 -2.98 -11.20
CA ILE A 149 -14.82 -2.55 -10.30
C ILE A 149 -14.67 -1.03 -10.43
N TYR A 150 -15.01 -0.31 -9.36
CA TYR A 150 -14.94 1.16 -9.31
C TYR A 150 -13.61 1.70 -8.81
N THR A 151 -12.74 0.83 -8.24
CA THR A 151 -11.40 1.24 -7.79
C THR A 151 -10.63 1.89 -8.93
N GLU A 152 -10.16 3.10 -8.74
CA GLU A 152 -9.44 3.85 -9.75
C GLU A 152 -7.94 3.53 -9.78
N VAL A 153 -7.29 3.82 -10.91
CA VAL A 153 -5.83 3.85 -11.05
C VAL A 153 -5.50 5.23 -11.57
N ALA A 154 -4.89 6.07 -10.75
CA ALA A 154 -4.67 7.48 -11.04
C ALA A 154 -3.26 7.93 -10.61
N PRO A 155 -2.67 8.97 -11.19
CA PRO A 155 -1.38 9.50 -10.75
C PRO A 155 -1.51 10.20 -9.38
N VAL A 156 -0.45 10.13 -8.59
CA VAL A 156 -0.26 11.07 -7.47
C VAL A 156 0.22 12.40 -8.07
N VAL A 157 -0.65 13.40 -8.08
CA VAL A 157 -0.25 14.76 -8.47
C VAL A 157 0.58 15.38 -7.35
N LYS A 158 0.07 15.33 -6.12
CA LYS A 158 0.75 15.73 -4.89
C LYS A 158 0.15 14.97 -3.72
N PHE A 159 1.00 14.54 -2.79
CA PHE A 159 0.59 14.01 -1.50
C PHE A 159 0.69 15.10 -0.43
N TYR A 160 -0.33 15.22 0.39
CA TYR A 160 -0.39 16.11 1.53
C TYR A 160 -0.58 15.26 2.79
N PRO A 161 0.38 15.22 3.72
CA PRO A 161 0.19 14.53 4.99
C PRO A 161 -1.01 15.08 5.74
N ALA A 162 -1.83 14.21 6.30
CA ALA A 162 -2.88 14.62 7.21
C ALA A 162 -2.29 15.10 8.55
N GLU A 163 -3.10 15.78 9.32
CA GLU A 163 -2.73 16.33 10.61
C GLU A 163 -2.26 15.24 11.57
N GLU A 164 -1.33 15.58 12.47
CA GLU A 164 -0.66 14.64 13.37
C GLU A 164 -1.64 13.79 14.22
N TYR A 165 -2.79 14.34 14.59
CA TYR A 165 -3.79 13.61 15.35
C TYR A 165 -4.50 12.49 14.57
N HIS A 166 -4.30 12.42 13.24
CA HIS A 166 -4.77 11.32 12.39
C HIS A 166 -3.74 10.20 12.22
N GLN A 167 -2.45 10.50 12.41
CA GLN A 167 -1.39 9.51 12.26
C GLN A 167 -1.45 8.49 13.39
N ASP A 168 -1.30 7.19 13.08
CA ASP A 168 -1.39 6.08 14.03
C ASP A 168 -2.68 6.09 14.87
N TYR A 169 -3.78 6.55 14.29
CA TYR A 169 -5.01 6.77 15.05
C TYR A 169 -5.48 5.51 15.77
N TYR A 170 -5.33 4.35 15.17
CA TYR A 170 -5.75 3.05 15.73
C TYR A 170 -4.94 2.67 16.98
N THR A 171 -3.68 3.11 17.11
CA THR A 171 -2.84 2.89 18.29
C THR A 171 -3.05 3.97 19.36
N LYS A 172 -3.21 5.24 18.93
CA LYS A 172 -3.44 6.39 19.83
C LYS A 172 -4.85 6.37 20.44
N ASN A 173 -5.85 5.82 19.72
CA ASN A 173 -7.26 5.81 20.10
C ASN A 173 -7.92 4.43 19.93
N PRO A 174 -7.40 3.34 20.51
CA PRO A 174 -7.81 1.97 20.17
C PRO A 174 -9.29 1.67 20.42
N ILE A 175 -9.86 2.21 21.49
CA ILE A 175 -11.27 1.98 21.82
C ILE A 175 -12.17 2.67 20.79
N ARG A 176 -11.92 3.95 20.48
CA ARG A 176 -12.72 4.73 19.52
C ARG A 176 -12.59 4.17 18.12
N TYR A 177 -11.38 3.79 17.71
CA TYR A 177 -11.11 3.15 16.44
C TYR A 177 -11.85 1.80 16.33
N GLY A 178 -11.81 0.96 17.38
CA GLY A 178 -12.50 -0.32 17.41
C GLY A 178 -14.01 -0.17 17.24
N TYR A 179 -14.64 0.78 17.93
CA TYR A 179 -16.06 1.09 17.75
C TYR A 179 -16.38 1.55 16.33
N TYR A 180 -15.55 2.44 15.76
CA TYR A 180 -15.72 2.93 14.40
C TYR A 180 -15.61 1.79 13.38
N ARG A 181 -14.50 1.02 13.38
CA ARG A 181 -14.26 -0.06 12.42
C ARG A 181 -15.36 -1.14 12.46
N ASN A 182 -15.74 -1.56 13.67
CA ASN A 182 -16.79 -2.55 13.87
C ASN A 182 -18.18 -2.00 13.49
N GLY A 183 -18.50 -0.77 13.91
CA GLY A 183 -19.77 -0.11 13.61
C GLY A 183 -19.99 0.11 12.12
N CYS A 184 -18.93 0.37 11.37
CA CYS A 184 -18.95 0.46 9.89
C CYS A 184 -19.12 -0.90 9.20
N GLY A 185 -19.00 -2.01 9.92
CA GLY A 185 -19.14 -3.35 9.36
C GLY A 185 -18.03 -3.72 8.35
N ARG A 186 -16.86 -3.04 8.41
CA ARG A 186 -15.77 -3.20 7.44
C ARG A 186 -15.33 -4.66 7.34
N ASP A 187 -14.96 -5.27 8.45
CA ASP A 187 -14.40 -6.63 8.46
C ASP A 187 -15.42 -7.67 7.99
N LYS A 188 -16.69 -7.54 8.38
CA LYS A 188 -17.78 -8.39 7.89
C LYS A 188 -17.93 -8.30 6.37
N ARG A 189 -17.95 -7.08 5.83
CA ARG A 189 -18.07 -6.87 4.40
C ARG A 189 -16.87 -7.42 3.62
N LEU A 190 -15.66 -7.28 4.15
CA LEU A 190 -14.46 -7.85 3.54
C LEU A 190 -14.50 -9.38 3.52
N GLU A 191 -14.99 -10.03 4.60
CA GLU A 191 -15.18 -11.48 4.62
C GLU A 191 -16.20 -11.96 3.58
N GLU A 192 -17.30 -11.23 3.39
CA GLU A 192 -18.27 -11.52 2.35
C GLU A 192 -17.68 -11.46 0.94
N LEU A 193 -16.81 -10.47 0.68
CA LEU A 193 -16.23 -10.24 -0.64
C LEU A 193 -15.04 -11.16 -0.94
N TRP A 194 -14.16 -11.38 0.04
CA TRP A 194 -12.84 -11.95 -0.16
C TRP A 194 -12.61 -13.27 0.59
N GLY A 195 -13.57 -13.66 1.44
CA GLY A 195 -13.47 -14.85 2.26
C GLY A 195 -12.90 -14.60 3.66
N PRO A 196 -12.82 -15.66 4.50
CA PRO A 196 -12.35 -15.57 5.88
C PRO A 196 -10.97 -14.94 6.00
N LYS A 197 -10.78 -14.08 7.02
CA LYS A 197 -9.52 -13.37 7.32
C LYS A 197 -9.12 -12.26 6.33
N ALA A 198 -9.98 -11.87 5.41
CA ALA A 198 -9.73 -10.69 4.59
C ALA A 198 -9.66 -9.43 5.47
N GLY A 199 -8.72 -8.53 5.22
CA GLY A 199 -8.51 -7.30 5.99
C GLY A 199 -7.89 -7.48 7.39
N ARG A 200 -7.33 -8.66 7.70
CA ARG A 200 -6.71 -8.98 9.01
C ARG A 200 -5.22 -9.27 8.87
#